data_3b4ce37c18a79a2dc9a49c31989c99c0
#
_entry.id   3b4ce37c18a79a2dc9a49c31989c99c0
#
_cell.length_a   1.000
_cell.length_b   1.000
_cell.length_c   1.000
_cell.angle_alpha   90.00
_cell.angle_beta   90.00
_cell.angle_gamma   90.00
#
_symmetry.space_group_name_H-M   'P 1'
#
loop_
_entity.id
_entity.type
_entity.pdbx_description
1 polymer ?
#
loop_
_entity_poly.entity_id
_entity_poly.type
_entity_poly.pdbx_seq_one_letter_code
_entity_poly.pdbx_strand_id
1 'polypeptide(L)'
;MNKYGLIGNNISYSKSPVLHQIIAEIFNIDLTYELFDVNSIEEIKQLINSHKIKGFNVTKPYKKDVLKYLDKVSNIVKKTNAVNTIYYKNNKIYGDNTDYYGFKYLIKYHNINIKNKKIAILGTGGAAEVVYYYLKKHTKHVLFVSRTKQNKNTITYENIKKYKFDIIINATPIGTHPNINESPISKNHLSNNSILIDLTYNPSKTKFMSLSSNSYNGLIMLIVQALYAQKRWNKKIKINKKIISQIKEQLNV
;
A
#
# COMPACT_ATOMS: atom_id res chain seq x y z
N MET A 1 -12.08 7.76 -24.43
CA MET A 1 -11.93 7.58 -22.96
C MET A 1 -11.07 6.35 -22.67
N ASN A 2 -9.97 6.51 -21.93
CA ASN A 2 -9.08 5.39 -21.58
C ASN A 2 -9.61 4.68 -20.34
N LYS A 3 -9.71 3.35 -20.40
CA LYS A 3 -10.24 2.52 -19.31
C LYS A 3 -9.09 1.93 -18.47
N TYR A 4 -9.20 2.07 -17.14
CA TYR A 4 -8.28 1.52 -16.14
C TYR A 4 -9.08 0.83 -15.04
N GLY A 5 -8.44 0.13 -14.11
CA GLY A 5 -9.17 -0.42 -12.98
C GLY A 5 -8.33 -1.09 -11.91
N LEU A 6 -9.03 -1.52 -10.87
CA LEU A 6 -8.48 -2.29 -9.76
C LEU A 6 -8.89 -3.76 -9.90
N ILE A 7 -7.91 -4.65 -9.90
CA ILE A 7 -8.14 -6.10 -9.81
C ILE A 7 -7.95 -6.56 -8.37
N GLY A 8 -8.91 -7.31 -7.85
CA GLY A 8 -8.83 -7.89 -6.51
C GLY A 8 -9.98 -8.86 -6.24
N ASN A 9 -10.10 -9.31 -5.02
CA ASN A 9 -11.22 -10.11 -4.57
C ASN A 9 -11.86 -9.46 -3.34
N ASN A 10 -13.21 -9.37 -3.33
CA ASN A 10 -13.99 -8.66 -2.33
C ASN A 10 -13.54 -7.21 -2.17
N ILE A 11 -13.57 -6.42 -3.25
CA ILE A 11 -13.03 -5.06 -3.34
C ILE A 11 -14.07 -3.95 -3.48
N SER A 12 -15.36 -4.25 -3.35
CA SER A 12 -16.47 -3.28 -3.51
C SER A 12 -16.35 -2.03 -2.62
N TYR A 13 -15.69 -2.15 -1.47
CA TYR A 13 -15.44 -1.05 -0.52
C TYR A 13 -14.29 -0.11 -0.92
N SER A 14 -13.58 -0.39 -2.03
CA SER A 14 -12.38 0.35 -2.41
C SER A 14 -12.66 1.80 -2.79
N LYS A 15 -11.88 2.71 -2.24
CA LYS A 15 -11.88 4.15 -2.60
C LYS A 15 -11.07 4.46 -3.87
N SER A 16 -10.47 3.45 -4.51
CA SER A 16 -9.63 3.65 -5.70
C SER A 16 -10.38 4.34 -6.85
N PRO A 17 -11.64 3.97 -7.21
CA PRO A 17 -12.34 4.65 -8.29
C PRO A 17 -12.47 6.16 -8.07
N VAL A 18 -12.96 6.56 -6.89
CA VAL A 18 -13.11 7.98 -6.53
C VAL A 18 -11.74 8.70 -6.56
N LEU A 19 -10.70 8.09 -5.98
CA LEU A 19 -9.36 8.66 -5.95
C LEU A 19 -8.79 8.87 -7.36
N HIS A 20 -8.91 7.86 -8.22
CA HIS A 20 -8.39 7.95 -9.59
C HIS A 20 -9.18 8.94 -10.44
N GLN A 21 -10.48 9.09 -10.19
CA GLN A 21 -11.32 10.11 -10.83
C GLN A 21 -10.88 11.52 -10.42
N ILE A 22 -10.73 11.79 -9.11
CA ILE A 22 -10.22 13.08 -8.60
C ILE A 22 -8.87 13.44 -9.25
N ILE A 23 -7.94 12.47 -9.32
CA ILE A 23 -6.65 12.70 -9.97
C ILE A 23 -6.84 13.05 -11.46
N ALA A 24 -7.73 12.36 -12.16
CA ALA A 24 -8.00 12.59 -13.57
C ALA A 24 -8.54 14.01 -13.82
N GLU A 25 -9.47 14.48 -13.00
CA GLU A 25 -10.03 15.83 -13.05
C GLU A 25 -8.95 16.89 -12.82
N ILE A 26 -8.11 16.75 -11.78
CA ILE A 26 -7.02 17.70 -11.49
C ILE A 26 -6.04 17.84 -12.67
N PHE A 27 -5.80 16.77 -13.41
CA PHE A 27 -4.84 16.77 -14.53
C PHE A 27 -5.49 16.86 -15.92
N ASN A 28 -6.81 17.03 -15.97
CA ASN A 28 -7.60 17.03 -17.22
C ASN A 28 -7.27 15.81 -18.10
N ILE A 29 -7.45 14.61 -17.51
CA ILE A 29 -7.22 13.32 -18.17
C ILE A 29 -8.56 12.64 -18.37
N ASP A 30 -8.89 12.30 -19.61
CA ASP A 30 -10.09 11.54 -19.96
C ASP A 30 -9.85 10.04 -19.66
N LEU A 31 -10.36 9.57 -18.50
CA LEU A 31 -10.29 8.16 -18.09
C LEU A 31 -11.56 7.71 -17.35
N THR A 32 -11.78 6.39 -17.38
CA THR A 32 -12.67 5.68 -16.44
C THR A 32 -11.84 4.73 -15.60
N TYR A 33 -12.29 4.52 -14.36
CA TYR A 33 -11.64 3.58 -13.45
C TYR A 33 -12.68 2.65 -12.81
N GLU A 34 -12.55 1.35 -13.04
CA GLU A 34 -13.52 0.33 -12.66
C GLU A 34 -12.94 -0.65 -11.62
N LEU A 35 -13.83 -1.32 -10.88
CA LEU A 35 -13.47 -2.44 -10.01
C LEU A 35 -13.67 -3.74 -10.77
N PHE A 36 -12.63 -4.55 -10.86
CA PHE A 36 -12.67 -5.91 -11.37
C PHE A 36 -12.56 -6.87 -10.19
N ASP A 37 -13.74 -7.17 -9.60
CA ASP A 37 -13.84 -8.14 -8.50
C ASP A 37 -13.84 -9.54 -9.10
N VAL A 38 -12.73 -10.25 -8.97
CA VAL A 38 -12.48 -11.53 -9.64
C VAL A 38 -12.21 -12.64 -8.62
N ASN A 39 -12.63 -13.86 -8.97
CA ASN A 39 -12.51 -15.01 -8.08
C ASN A 39 -11.35 -15.93 -8.47
N SER A 40 -10.82 -15.78 -9.68
CA SER A 40 -9.74 -16.64 -10.18
C SER A 40 -8.61 -15.85 -10.84
N ILE A 41 -7.44 -16.47 -10.91
CA ILE A 41 -6.28 -15.90 -11.59
C ILE A 41 -6.43 -16.00 -13.13
N GLU A 42 -7.26 -16.90 -13.62
CA GLU A 42 -7.58 -17.10 -15.04
C GLU A 42 -8.38 -15.90 -15.58
N GLU A 43 -9.35 -15.40 -14.82
CA GLU A 43 -10.08 -14.16 -15.16
C GLU A 43 -9.12 -12.97 -15.30
N ILE A 44 -8.12 -12.87 -14.42
CA ILE A 44 -7.08 -11.83 -14.49
C ILE A 44 -6.27 -11.94 -15.78
N LYS A 45 -5.90 -13.16 -16.18
CA LYS A 45 -5.20 -13.41 -17.45
C LYS A 45 -6.01 -12.89 -18.64
N GLN A 46 -7.31 -13.18 -18.65
CA GLN A 46 -8.20 -12.72 -19.73
C GLN A 46 -8.29 -11.19 -19.77
N LEU A 47 -8.43 -10.53 -18.61
CA LEU A 47 -8.46 -9.06 -18.52
C LEU A 47 -7.17 -8.43 -19.04
N ILE A 48 -6.00 -8.92 -18.62
CA ILE A 48 -4.69 -8.41 -19.02
C ILE A 48 -4.49 -8.59 -20.53
N ASN A 49 -4.82 -9.76 -21.10
CA ASN A 49 -4.61 -10.06 -22.50
C ASN A 49 -5.64 -9.43 -23.43
N SER A 50 -6.77 -8.94 -22.92
CA SER A 50 -7.80 -8.29 -23.74
C SER A 50 -7.34 -7.00 -24.39
N HIS A 51 -6.33 -6.33 -23.84
CA HIS A 51 -5.83 -5.00 -24.22
C HIS A 51 -6.89 -3.89 -24.28
N LYS A 52 -8.13 -4.19 -23.83
CA LYS A 52 -9.24 -3.22 -23.74
C LYS A 52 -9.03 -2.22 -22.59
N ILE A 53 -8.31 -2.67 -21.56
CA ILE A 53 -7.97 -1.88 -20.38
C ILE A 53 -6.53 -1.41 -20.52
N LYS A 54 -6.26 -0.13 -20.32
CA LYS A 54 -4.93 0.49 -20.55
C LYS A 54 -3.96 0.34 -19.39
N GLY A 55 -4.42 -0.15 -18.24
CA GLY A 55 -3.60 -0.46 -17.07
C GLY A 55 -4.44 -0.86 -15.88
N PHE A 56 -3.81 -1.51 -14.92
CA PHE A 56 -4.49 -2.00 -13.72
C PHE A 56 -3.70 -1.65 -12.46
N ASN A 57 -4.42 -1.36 -11.38
CA ASN A 57 -3.92 -1.66 -10.06
C ASN A 57 -4.29 -3.09 -9.67
N VAL A 58 -3.49 -3.70 -8.81
CA VAL A 58 -3.71 -5.05 -8.29
C VAL A 58 -3.64 -5.02 -6.78
N THR A 59 -4.66 -5.60 -6.11
CA THR A 59 -4.68 -5.72 -4.66
C THR A 59 -4.76 -7.19 -4.21
N LYS A 60 -5.07 -7.42 -2.97
CA LYS A 60 -5.21 -8.77 -2.39
C LYS A 60 -6.27 -9.59 -3.13
N PRO A 61 -6.06 -10.90 -3.28
CA PRO A 61 -4.87 -11.67 -2.92
C PRO A 61 -3.78 -11.68 -4.00
N TYR A 62 -4.03 -11.12 -5.19
CA TYR A 62 -3.38 -11.41 -6.47
C TYR A 62 -2.03 -10.71 -6.73
N LYS A 63 -1.52 -9.88 -5.81
CA LYS A 63 -0.27 -9.12 -6.02
C LYS A 63 0.96 -9.96 -6.37
N LYS A 64 0.99 -11.23 -5.96
CA LYS A 64 2.06 -12.17 -6.30
C LYS A 64 1.72 -12.99 -7.53
N ASP A 65 0.48 -13.41 -7.66
CA ASP A 65 0.05 -14.37 -8.69
C ASP A 65 0.08 -13.78 -10.10
N VAL A 66 -0.13 -12.46 -10.24
CA VAL A 66 -0.08 -11.76 -11.53
C VAL A 66 1.32 -11.72 -12.15
N LEU A 67 2.37 -11.97 -11.38
CA LEU A 67 3.76 -11.93 -11.87
C LEU A 67 3.99 -12.82 -13.10
N LYS A 68 3.34 -13.99 -13.14
CA LYS A 68 3.48 -14.95 -14.23
C LYS A 68 2.92 -14.47 -15.59
N TYR A 69 2.16 -13.37 -15.60
CA TYR A 69 1.57 -12.79 -16.81
C TYR A 69 2.29 -11.52 -17.28
N LEU A 70 3.41 -11.15 -16.66
CA LEU A 70 4.13 -9.92 -16.95
C LEU A 70 5.43 -10.20 -17.71
N ASP A 71 5.69 -9.45 -18.78
CA ASP A 71 6.93 -9.56 -19.54
C ASP A 71 8.12 -8.92 -18.79
N LYS A 72 7.87 -7.84 -18.08
CA LYS A 72 8.90 -7.09 -17.37
C LYS A 72 8.40 -6.55 -16.03
N VAL A 73 9.29 -6.49 -15.07
CA VAL A 73 8.98 -5.95 -13.73
C VAL A 73 10.05 -4.98 -13.26
N SER A 74 9.65 -4.00 -12.45
CA SER A 74 10.56 -3.05 -11.84
C SER A 74 11.50 -3.71 -10.81
N ASN A 75 12.60 -3.03 -10.47
CA ASN A 75 13.52 -3.51 -9.41
C ASN A 75 12.83 -3.63 -8.05
N ILE A 76 11.79 -2.84 -7.79
CA ILE A 76 10.99 -2.95 -6.56
C ILE A 76 10.28 -4.30 -6.56
N VAL A 77 9.59 -4.64 -7.63
CA VAL A 77 8.87 -5.92 -7.77
C VAL A 77 9.82 -7.11 -7.67
N LYS A 78 11.00 -7.05 -8.32
CA LYS A 78 12.03 -8.11 -8.22
C LYS A 78 12.46 -8.38 -6.76
N LYS A 79 12.43 -7.37 -5.90
CA LYS A 79 12.85 -7.48 -4.48
C LYS A 79 11.70 -7.80 -3.53
N THR A 80 10.48 -7.42 -3.87
CA THR A 80 9.31 -7.58 -2.99
C THR A 80 8.39 -8.72 -3.41
N ASN A 81 8.61 -9.25 -4.61
CA ASN A 81 7.77 -10.29 -5.23
C ASN A 81 6.26 -9.94 -5.20
N ALA A 82 5.93 -8.65 -5.37
CA ALA A 82 4.56 -8.16 -5.33
C ALA A 82 4.36 -6.99 -6.30
N VAL A 83 3.29 -7.08 -7.10
CA VAL A 83 2.85 -6.07 -8.07
C VAL A 83 1.57 -5.42 -7.59
N ASN A 84 1.49 -4.09 -7.64
CA ASN A 84 0.24 -3.36 -7.43
C ASN A 84 -0.17 -2.50 -8.63
N THR A 85 0.68 -2.42 -9.67
CA THR A 85 0.41 -1.59 -10.85
C THR A 85 0.90 -2.30 -12.12
N ILE A 86 0.01 -2.47 -13.09
CA ILE A 86 0.28 -3.04 -14.42
C ILE A 86 0.09 -1.94 -15.46
N TYR A 87 0.99 -1.86 -16.45
CA TYR A 87 0.90 -0.94 -17.56
C TYR A 87 1.53 -1.54 -18.82
N TYR A 88 1.11 -1.02 -19.97
CA TYR A 88 1.57 -1.49 -21.28
C TYR A 88 2.54 -0.48 -21.89
N LYS A 89 3.62 -0.98 -22.47
CA LYS A 89 4.62 -0.17 -23.17
C LYS A 89 5.33 -1.01 -24.23
N ASN A 90 5.39 -0.52 -25.47
CA ASN A 90 6.06 -1.19 -26.59
C ASN A 90 5.61 -2.66 -26.74
N ASN A 91 4.30 -2.90 -26.75
CA ASN A 91 3.64 -4.21 -26.83
C ASN A 91 4.06 -5.20 -25.74
N LYS A 92 4.57 -4.71 -24.61
CA LYS A 92 4.94 -5.53 -23.44
C LYS A 92 4.15 -5.13 -22.22
N ILE A 93 3.90 -6.10 -21.36
CA ILE A 93 3.18 -5.95 -20.10
C ILE A 93 4.20 -5.73 -18.97
N TYR A 94 4.12 -4.60 -18.30
CA TYR A 94 5.03 -4.21 -17.22
C TYR A 94 4.34 -4.24 -15.87
N GLY A 95 5.06 -4.71 -14.86
CA GLY A 95 4.64 -4.63 -13.46
C GLY A 95 5.51 -3.69 -12.63
N ASP A 96 4.85 -2.89 -11.79
CA ASP A 96 5.51 -2.06 -10.78
C ASP A 96 4.82 -2.21 -9.43
N ASN A 97 5.47 -1.69 -8.37
CA ASN A 97 4.83 -1.59 -7.06
C ASN A 97 4.93 -0.15 -6.54
N THR A 98 3.84 0.58 -6.75
CA THR A 98 3.76 2.00 -6.39
C THR A 98 3.53 2.23 -4.90
N ASP A 99 3.18 1.21 -4.11
CA ASP A 99 3.13 1.28 -2.64
C ASP A 99 4.47 1.70 -2.05
N TYR A 100 5.59 1.33 -2.69
CA TYR A 100 6.93 1.77 -2.29
C TYR A 100 7.08 3.28 -2.27
N TYR A 101 6.62 3.95 -3.33
CA TYR A 101 6.69 5.40 -3.44
C TYR A 101 5.69 6.06 -2.48
N GLY A 102 4.51 5.45 -2.31
CA GLY A 102 3.50 5.88 -1.35
C GLY A 102 4.06 5.89 0.07
N PHE A 103 4.63 4.77 0.52
CA PHE A 103 5.21 4.66 1.85
C PHE A 103 6.43 5.58 2.05
N LYS A 104 7.35 5.63 1.07
CA LYS A 104 8.48 6.59 1.09
C LYS A 104 8.00 8.02 1.30
N TYR A 105 6.92 8.41 0.60
CA TYR A 105 6.40 9.76 0.71
C TYR A 105 5.70 10.00 2.05
N LEU A 106 4.96 9.04 2.60
CA LEU A 106 4.35 9.09 3.92
C LEU A 106 5.40 9.41 5.00
N ILE A 107 6.50 8.65 5.02
CA ILE A 107 7.63 8.87 5.95
C ILE A 107 8.18 10.29 5.82
N LYS A 108 8.40 10.76 4.57
CA LYS A 108 8.91 12.12 4.32
C LYS A 108 7.90 13.20 4.70
N TYR A 109 6.61 13.01 4.39
CA TYR A 109 5.55 13.98 4.63
C TYR A 109 5.38 14.29 6.12
N HIS A 110 5.46 13.27 6.96
CA HIS A 110 5.35 13.38 8.41
C HIS A 110 6.70 13.58 9.12
N ASN A 111 7.81 13.76 8.38
CA ASN A 111 9.16 13.92 8.92
C ASN A 111 9.57 12.81 9.90
N ILE A 112 9.16 11.57 9.66
CA ILE A 112 9.43 10.44 10.56
C ILE A 112 10.88 10.01 10.41
N ASN A 113 11.66 10.13 11.48
CA ASN A 113 13.03 9.62 11.51
C ASN A 113 13.04 8.11 11.69
N ILE A 114 13.45 7.39 10.64
CA ILE A 114 13.56 5.91 10.61
C ILE A 114 15.00 5.40 10.68
N LYS A 115 15.99 6.31 10.63
CA LYS A 115 17.42 5.92 10.62
C LYS A 115 17.80 5.30 11.96
N ASN A 116 18.39 4.09 11.92
CA ASN A 116 18.82 3.30 13.08
C ASN A 116 17.70 2.98 14.09
N LYS A 117 16.43 3.12 13.72
CA LYS A 117 15.28 2.80 14.56
C LYS A 117 14.97 1.31 14.58
N LYS A 118 14.50 0.81 15.73
CA LYS A 118 13.95 -0.54 15.89
C LYS A 118 12.48 -0.52 15.46
N ILE A 119 12.15 -1.25 14.40
CA ILE A 119 10.85 -1.16 13.74
C ILE A 119 10.17 -2.54 13.70
N ALA A 120 8.92 -2.59 14.12
CA ALA A 120 8.05 -3.75 13.92
C ALA A 120 7.08 -3.50 12.77
N ILE A 121 6.89 -4.48 11.91
CA ILE A 121 5.86 -4.51 10.87
C ILE A 121 4.87 -5.62 11.22
N LEU A 122 3.64 -5.26 11.57
CA LEU A 122 2.59 -6.22 11.87
C LEU A 122 2.01 -6.76 10.55
N GLY A 123 2.12 -8.07 10.35
CA GLY A 123 1.72 -8.76 9.13
C GLY A 123 2.89 -9.03 8.17
N THR A 124 2.66 -9.94 7.20
CA THR A 124 3.65 -10.44 6.21
C THR A 124 3.10 -10.44 4.78
N GLY A 125 2.06 -9.65 4.53
CA GLY A 125 1.44 -9.52 3.20
C GLY A 125 2.26 -8.64 2.23
N GLY A 126 1.78 -8.49 1.00
CA GLY A 126 2.48 -7.73 -0.04
C GLY A 126 2.80 -6.28 0.33
N ALA A 127 1.94 -5.59 1.11
CA ALA A 127 2.24 -4.25 1.60
C ALA A 127 3.38 -4.26 2.64
N ALA A 128 3.36 -5.24 3.55
CA ALA A 128 4.42 -5.41 4.56
C ALA A 128 5.79 -5.64 3.92
N GLU A 129 5.87 -6.46 2.87
CA GLU A 129 7.11 -6.71 2.12
C GLU A 129 7.68 -5.44 1.48
N VAL A 130 6.82 -4.61 0.91
CA VAL A 130 7.22 -3.33 0.29
C VAL A 130 7.74 -2.35 1.35
N VAL A 131 7.05 -2.25 2.48
CA VAL A 131 7.47 -1.45 3.63
C VAL A 131 8.80 -1.92 4.17
N TYR A 132 8.96 -3.23 4.38
CA TYR A 132 10.22 -3.85 4.80
C TYR A 132 11.37 -3.52 3.84
N TYR A 133 11.16 -3.68 2.53
CA TYR A 133 12.17 -3.38 1.53
C TYR A 133 12.62 -1.91 1.57
N TYR A 134 11.70 -0.97 1.80
CA TYR A 134 12.06 0.44 1.99
C TYR A 134 12.88 0.65 3.26
N LEU A 135 12.40 0.14 4.40
CA LEU A 135 13.00 0.35 5.72
C LEU A 135 14.41 -0.24 5.84
N LYS A 136 14.66 -1.42 5.24
CA LYS A 136 15.97 -2.08 5.26
C LYS A 136 17.10 -1.28 4.62
N LYS A 137 16.78 -0.25 3.86
CA LYS A 137 17.78 0.71 3.32
C LYS A 137 18.22 1.76 4.35
N HIS A 138 17.48 1.89 5.46
CA HIS A 138 17.68 2.94 6.45
C HIS A 138 18.03 2.41 7.84
N THR A 139 17.62 1.17 8.16
CA THR A 139 17.93 0.51 9.42
C THR A 139 18.06 -1.00 9.26
N LYS A 140 18.93 -1.62 10.07
CA LYS A 140 19.07 -3.09 10.13
C LYS A 140 18.04 -3.75 11.08
N HIS A 141 17.39 -2.97 11.94
CA HIS A 141 16.55 -3.44 13.03
C HIS A 141 15.07 -3.44 12.65
N VAL A 142 14.70 -4.22 11.64
CA VAL A 142 13.31 -4.38 11.21
C VAL A 142 12.89 -5.83 11.37
N LEU A 143 11.81 -6.07 12.12
CA LEU A 143 11.20 -7.39 12.31
C LEU A 143 9.76 -7.38 11.82
N PHE A 144 9.35 -8.48 11.21
CA PHE A 144 7.94 -8.79 11.00
C PHE A 144 7.34 -9.36 12.28
N VAL A 145 6.07 -9.06 12.51
CA VAL A 145 5.26 -9.70 13.56
C VAL A 145 4.13 -10.47 12.88
N SER A 146 4.05 -11.75 13.13
CA SER A 146 3.07 -12.66 12.51
C SER A 146 2.49 -13.64 13.54
N ARG A 147 1.38 -14.28 13.21
CA ARG A 147 0.78 -15.35 14.03
C ARG A 147 1.71 -16.56 14.15
N THR A 148 2.49 -16.81 13.10
CA THR A 148 3.47 -17.90 13.05
C THR A 148 4.84 -17.37 12.67
N LYS A 149 5.91 -17.96 13.23
CA LYS A 149 7.29 -17.61 12.87
C LYS A 149 7.59 -18.18 11.47
N GLN A 150 7.92 -17.31 10.52
CA GLN A 150 8.18 -17.70 9.13
C GLN A 150 9.67 -17.81 8.81
N ASN A 151 10.51 -16.94 9.41
CA ASN A 151 11.95 -16.88 9.18
C ASN A 151 12.65 -16.14 10.32
N LYS A 152 13.99 -15.96 10.21
CA LYS A 152 14.81 -15.26 11.24
C LYS A 152 14.42 -13.81 11.50
N ASN A 153 13.77 -13.14 10.56
CA ASN A 153 13.33 -11.75 10.71
C ASN A 153 11.85 -11.64 11.15
N THR A 154 11.25 -12.76 11.55
CA THR A 154 9.83 -12.81 11.99
C THR A 154 9.76 -13.25 13.44
N ILE A 155 8.99 -12.52 14.23
CA ILE A 155 8.60 -12.90 15.61
C ILE A 155 7.10 -13.11 15.67
N THR A 156 6.63 -13.83 16.70
CA THR A 156 5.19 -13.99 16.96
C THR A 156 4.65 -12.83 17.79
N TYR A 157 3.33 -12.62 17.77
CA TYR A 157 2.66 -11.62 18.60
C TYR A 157 2.90 -11.87 20.11
N GLU A 158 3.04 -13.11 20.56
CA GLU A 158 3.38 -13.47 21.96
C GLU A 158 4.76 -12.94 22.35
N ASN A 159 5.69 -12.93 21.42
CA ASN A 159 7.07 -12.52 21.65
C ASN A 159 7.32 -11.02 21.46
N ILE A 160 6.36 -10.23 20.95
CA ILE A 160 6.55 -8.81 20.69
C ILE A 160 6.93 -8.04 21.98
N LYS A 161 6.41 -8.44 23.13
CA LYS A 161 6.69 -7.84 24.44
C LYS A 161 8.16 -7.94 24.86
N LYS A 162 8.93 -8.88 24.30
CA LYS A 162 10.36 -9.05 24.58
C LYS A 162 11.21 -7.99 23.89
N TYR A 163 10.62 -7.18 23.02
CA TYR A 163 11.30 -6.17 22.23
C TYR A 163 10.74 -4.79 22.53
N LYS A 164 11.62 -3.78 22.48
CA LYS A 164 11.24 -2.37 22.52
C LYS A 164 11.38 -1.80 21.11
N PHE A 165 10.26 -1.37 20.51
CA PHE A 165 10.24 -0.78 19.18
C PHE A 165 10.04 0.72 19.24
N ASP A 166 10.82 1.47 18.45
CA ASP A 166 10.63 2.91 18.26
C ASP A 166 9.42 3.20 17.36
N ILE A 167 9.20 2.32 16.37
CA ILE A 167 8.13 2.46 15.37
C ILE A 167 7.43 1.12 15.22
N ILE A 168 6.10 1.14 15.22
CA ILE A 168 5.28 -0.04 14.93
C ILE A 168 4.34 0.29 13.78
N ILE A 169 4.36 -0.53 12.73
CA ILE A 169 3.61 -0.31 11.50
C ILE A 169 2.55 -1.41 11.36
N ASN A 170 1.28 -1.03 11.35
CA ASN A 170 0.21 -1.97 11.01
C ASN A 170 0.07 -2.11 9.50
N ALA A 171 0.46 -3.27 8.98
CA ALA A 171 0.27 -3.67 7.59
C ALA A 171 -0.74 -4.84 7.45
N THR A 172 -1.55 -5.07 8.49
CA THR A 172 -2.66 -6.02 8.49
C THR A 172 -3.98 -5.32 8.14
N PRO A 173 -5.04 -6.04 7.78
CA PRO A 173 -6.38 -5.47 7.63
C PRO A 173 -7.11 -5.24 8.96
N ILE A 174 -6.52 -5.55 10.12
CA ILE A 174 -7.16 -5.42 11.42
C ILE A 174 -7.38 -3.93 11.75
N GLY A 175 -8.59 -3.59 12.16
CA GLY A 175 -8.99 -2.22 12.45
C GLY A 175 -9.50 -1.43 11.25
N THR A 176 -9.57 -2.04 10.03
CA THR A 176 -10.23 -1.44 8.87
C THR A 176 -11.72 -1.78 8.85
N HIS A 177 -12.51 -0.96 8.17
CA HIS A 177 -13.93 -1.22 7.96
C HIS A 177 -14.15 -2.63 7.33
N PRO A 178 -15.14 -3.43 7.79
CA PRO A 178 -16.16 -3.11 8.82
C PRO A 178 -15.68 -3.29 10.28
N ASN A 179 -14.56 -3.98 10.55
CA ASN A 179 -14.10 -4.36 11.89
C ASN A 179 -13.25 -3.25 12.56
N ILE A 180 -13.81 -2.04 12.63
CA ILE A 180 -13.09 -0.83 13.09
C ILE A 180 -12.69 -0.86 14.58
N ASN A 181 -13.35 -1.71 15.38
CA ASN A 181 -13.13 -1.83 16.83
C ASN A 181 -11.99 -2.79 17.19
N GLU A 182 -11.23 -3.25 16.23
CA GLU A 182 -10.12 -4.15 16.44
C GLU A 182 -8.77 -3.44 16.39
N SER A 183 -7.79 -3.99 17.09
CA SER A 183 -6.39 -3.57 17.01
C SER A 183 -5.49 -4.80 17.03
N PRO A 184 -4.44 -4.86 16.18
CA PRO A 184 -3.55 -6.01 16.13
C PRO A 184 -2.70 -6.18 17.39
N ILE A 185 -2.54 -5.12 18.19
CA ILE A 185 -1.81 -5.12 19.46
C ILE A 185 -2.53 -4.25 20.51
N SER A 186 -2.13 -4.38 21.77
CA SER A 186 -2.59 -3.54 22.88
C SER A 186 -1.49 -2.57 23.36
N LYS A 187 -1.87 -1.64 24.24
CA LYS A 187 -0.96 -0.63 24.80
C LYS A 187 0.27 -1.23 25.49
N ASN A 188 0.14 -2.41 26.08
CA ASN A 188 1.23 -3.11 26.77
C ASN A 188 2.38 -3.57 25.84
N HIS A 189 2.20 -3.46 24.53
CA HIS A 189 3.23 -3.78 23.56
C HIS A 189 4.06 -2.56 23.12
N LEU A 190 3.71 -1.36 23.61
CA LEU A 190 4.35 -0.10 23.24
C LEU A 190 5.45 0.28 24.22
N SER A 191 6.47 0.93 23.73
CA SER A 191 7.38 1.76 24.52
C SER A 191 6.77 3.17 24.70
N ASN A 192 7.16 3.92 25.71
CA ASN A 192 6.56 5.22 26.06
C ASN A 192 6.48 6.23 24.90
N ASN A 193 7.39 6.17 23.93
CA ASN A 193 7.48 7.12 22.81
C ASN A 193 7.36 6.42 21.44
N SER A 194 6.71 5.24 21.38
CA SER A 194 6.55 4.52 20.11
C SER A 194 5.69 5.32 19.13
N ILE A 195 6.20 5.47 17.91
CA ILE A 195 5.44 6.01 16.77
C ILE A 195 4.61 4.86 16.17
N LEU A 196 3.34 5.11 15.94
CA LEU A 196 2.46 4.17 15.27
C LEU A 196 2.16 4.64 13.84
N ILE A 197 2.30 3.74 12.89
CA ILE A 197 1.89 3.98 11.50
C ILE A 197 0.89 2.90 11.12
N ASP A 198 -0.32 3.31 10.79
CA ASP A 198 -1.33 2.38 10.27
C ASP A 198 -1.45 2.55 8.75
N LEU A 199 -1.24 1.49 7.98
CA LEU A 199 -1.44 1.56 6.54
C LEU A 199 -2.93 1.63 6.18
N THR A 200 -3.83 1.41 7.13
CA THR A 200 -5.27 1.66 7.01
C THR A 200 -5.54 3.17 6.92
N TYR A 201 -6.52 3.54 6.12
CA TYR A 201 -6.99 4.92 5.94
C TYR A 201 -8.50 5.09 6.22
N ASN A 202 -9.21 4.00 6.37
CA ASN A 202 -10.63 3.97 6.72
C ASN A 202 -10.88 2.96 7.86
N PRO A 203 -11.20 3.42 9.08
CA PRO A 203 -11.44 4.82 9.49
C PRO A 203 -10.17 5.68 9.48
N SER A 204 -10.33 7.01 9.50
CA SER A 204 -9.21 7.96 9.53
C SER A 204 -8.36 7.84 10.80
N LYS A 205 -8.96 7.42 11.93
CA LYS A 205 -8.30 7.08 13.18
C LYS A 205 -8.73 5.69 13.63
N THR A 206 -7.83 4.71 13.54
CA THR A 206 -8.09 3.33 13.97
C THR A 206 -7.89 3.15 15.48
N LYS A 207 -8.41 2.05 16.05
CA LYS A 207 -8.16 1.67 17.44
C LYS A 207 -6.66 1.47 17.72
N PHE A 208 -5.91 0.94 16.75
CA PHE A 208 -4.45 0.85 16.84
C PHE A 208 -3.80 2.22 17.00
N MET A 209 -4.19 3.21 16.20
CA MET A 209 -3.65 4.58 16.29
C MET A 209 -3.98 5.26 17.63
N SER A 210 -5.12 4.92 18.23
CA SER A 210 -5.52 5.49 19.54
C SER A 210 -4.65 5.02 20.71
N LEU A 211 -3.78 4.04 20.50
CA LEU A 211 -2.84 3.57 21.53
C LEU A 211 -1.68 4.54 21.78
N SER A 212 -1.40 5.47 20.86
CA SER A 212 -0.34 6.48 21.00
C SER A 212 -0.82 7.84 20.46
N SER A 213 -0.40 8.91 21.10
CA SER A 213 -0.61 10.28 20.58
C SER A 213 0.22 10.57 19.32
N ASN A 214 1.32 9.83 19.12
CA ASN A 214 2.19 9.96 17.96
C ASN A 214 1.85 8.87 16.93
N SER A 215 0.80 9.10 16.15
CA SER A 215 0.29 8.11 15.18
C SER A 215 -0.10 8.74 13.86
N TYR A 216 0.06 7.98 12.77
CA TYR A 216 -0.18 8.40 11.39
C TYR A 216 -0.93 7.31 10.62
N ASN A 217 -1.90 7.71 9.79
CA ASN A 217 -2.66 6.80 8.95
C ASN A 217 -2.09 6.66 7.53
N GLY A 218 -2.65 5.71 6.76
CA GLY A 218 -2.20 5.37 5.41
C GLY A 218 -2.67 6.31 4.30
N LEU A 219 -3.42 7.38 4.58
CA LEU A 219 -4.04 8.21 3.55
C LEU A 219 -3.03 8.81 2.57
N ILE A 220 -1.93 9.36 3.06
CA ILE A 220 -0.86 9.90 2.21
C ILE A 220 -0.23 8.81 1.33
N MET A 221 -0.05 7.61 1.87
CA MET A 221 0.44 6.47 1.09
C MET A 221 -0.55 6.10 -0.03
N LEU A 222 -1.85 6.06 0.27
CA LEU A 222 -2.92 5.77 -0.69
C LEU A 222 -2.92 6.79 -1.83
N ILE A 223 -2.88 8.08 -1.55
CA ILE A 223 -2.90 9.14 -2.55
C ILE A 223 -1.65 9.05 -3.44
N VAL A 224 -0.50 8.93 -2.84
CA VAL A 224 0.77 8.98 -3.58
C VAL A 224 0.97 7.73 -4.43
N GLN A 225 0.60 6.52 -3.96
CA GLN A 225 0.67 5.32 -4.79
C GLN A 225 -0.24 5.43 -6.02
N ALA A 226 -1.43 6.02 -5.90
CA ALA A 226 -2.33 6.25 -7.03
C ALA A 226 -1.78 7.26 -8.03
N LEU A 227 -1.17 8.35 -7.56
CA LEU A 227 -0.46 9.30 -8.41
C LEU A 227 0.68 8.63 -9.19
N TYR A 228 1.46 7.74 -8.53
CA TYR A 228 2.52 7.00 -9.21
C TYR A 228 1.97 5.96 -10.19
N ALA A 229 0.84 5.32 -9.91
CA ALA A 229 0.16 4.43 -10.84
C ALA A 229 -0.28 5.20 -12.09
N GLN A 230 -1.01 6.30 -11.91
CA GLN A 230 -1.40 7.15 -13.04
C GLN A 230 -0.21 7.71 -13.81
N LYS A 231 0.91 8.02 -13.16
CA LYS A 231 2.15 8.44 -13.83
C LYS A 231 2.76 7.34 -14.71
N ARG A 232 2.54 6.05 -14.41
CA ARG A 232 2.92 4.95 -15.30
C ARG A 232 2.04 4.91 -16.55
N TRP A 233 0.77 5.26 -16.40
CA TRP A 233 -0.21 5.27 -17.49
C TRP A 233 -0.19 6.58 -18.28
N ASN A 234 0.10 7.71 -17.61
CA ASN A 234 0.04 9.04 -18.20
C ASN A 234 1.19 9.93 -17.73
N LYS A 235 2.00 10.41 -18.67
CA LYS A 235 3.18 11.26 -18.40
C LYS A 235 2.85 12.66 -17.86
N LYS A 236 1.60 13.13 -17.99
CA LYS A 236 1.18 14.48 -17.52
C LYS A 236 1.19 14.60 -15.99
N ILE A 237 1.16 13.50 -15.26
CA ILE A 237 1.05 13.48 -13.79
C ILE A 237 2.29 14.09 -13.12
N LYS A 238 2.08 15.14 -12.35
CA LYS A 238 3.07 15.78 -11.47
C LYS A 238 2.74 15.47 -10.01
N ILE A 239 3.76 15.20 -9.20
CA ILE A 239 3.60 14.82 -7.80
C ILE A 239 4.30 15.84 -6.92
N ASN A 240 3.53 16.64 -6.19
CA ASN A 240 4.02 17.63 -5.23
C ASN A 240 3.03 17.80 -4.05
N LYS A 241 3.43 18.57 -3.03
CA LYS A 241 2.61 18.78 -1.82
C LYS A 241 1.25 19.42 -2.15
N LYS A 242 1.20 20.40 -3.04
CA LYS A 242 -0.04 21.12 -3.42
C LYS A 242 -1.09 20.13 -4.00
N ILE A 243 -0.68 19.30 -4.96
CA ILE A 243 -1.56 18.28 -5.57
C ILE A 243 -2.06 17.30 -4.52
N ILE A 244 -1.19 16.83 -3.61
CA ILE A 244 -1.57 15.89 -2.56
C ILE A 244 -2.58 16.51 -1.60
N SER A 245 -2.39 17.77 -1.19
CA SER A 245 -3.35 18.49 -0.35
C SER A 245 -4.70 18.65 -1.04
N GLN A 246 -4.71 19.05 -2.31
CA GLN A 246 -5.94 19.19 -3.10
C GLN A 246 -6.71 17.86 -3.20
N ILE A 247 -6.02 16.73 -3.46
CA ILE A 247 -6.65 15.42 -3.50
C ILE A 247 -7.21 15.03 -2.12
N LYS A 248 -6.44 15.30 -1.05
CA LYS A 248 -6.87 15.00 0.33
C LYS A 248 -8.15 15.75 0.69
N GLU A 249 -8.25 17.03 0.34
CA GLU A 249 -9.45 17.85 0.57
C GLU A 249 -10.67 17.30 -0.17
N GLN A 250 -10.52 16.91 -1.44
CA GLN A 250 -11.60 16.36 -2.26
C GLN A 250 -12.04 14.95 -1.85
N LEU A 251 -11.15 14.16 -1.24
CA LEU A 251 -11.50 12.81 -0.74
C LEU A 251 -12.38 12.83 0.50
N ASN A 252 -12.53 13.96 1.20
CA ASN A 252 -13.33 14.10 2.43
C ASN A 252 -13.09 12.97 3.46
N VAL A 253 -11.83 12.64 3.74
CA VAL A 253 -11.42 11.53 4.64
C VAL A 253 -10.57 12.02 5.79
#